data_62bf1bfffbb24bc74b7f81b98602b7b5
#
_entry.id   62bf1bfffbb24bc74b7f81b98602b7b5
#
_cell.length_a   1.000
_cell.length_b   1.000
_cell.length_c   1.000
_cell.angle_alpha   90.00
_cell.angle_beta   90.00
_cell.angle_gamma   90.00
#
_symmetry.space_group_name_H-M   'P 1'
#
loop_
_entity.id
_entity.type
_entity.pdbx_description
1 polymer ?
#
loop_
_entity_poly.entity_id
_entity_poly.type
_entity_poly.pdbx_seq_one_letter_code
_entity_poly.pdbx_strand_id
1 'polypeptide(L)'
;MFLVTGGSGFIGSQIVKSLLAKGKKVVVYDRGLPKAHLLAPVEDRIERVKGDLTEWETLLGAIRDHEVEAIVHLAYYRDIVEQAKQPLRATRINCLGFHHVLEAARLAGVKRVIWASSTAVYGLPELYTEPVNEDAPCQPITLYGACKVYDEYLAQHYSREFGLETIGLRPAIVYGEGRWYSGHSSFARDLFVNAVTGQPSVVHEADKRVNWIYVHDVAQAFVKACFVDRVVHCVFNLHGQVATIRDAVGVIMELIPAARMEIHGGGKESGPAGLDWSRARKELGYEPAFGLRRGISQYLEILQREKRK
;
A
#
# COMPACT_ATOMS: atom_id res chain seq x y z
N MET A 1 7.08 -6.58 20.23
CA MET A 1 7.46 -6.97 18.85
C MET A 1 6.45 -6.43 17.83
N PHE A 2 6.81 -6.26 16.54
CA PHE A 2 5.87 -5.83 15.49
C PHE A 2 5.46 -7.03 14.63
N LEU A 3 4.17 -7.23 14.42
CA LEU A 3 3.68 -8.23 13.48
C LEU A 3 3.26 -7.54 12.18
N VAL A 4 3.80 -8.00 11.03
CA VAL A 4 3.48 -7.45 9.71
C VAL A 4 2.77 -8.51 8.88
N THR A 5 1.45 -8.38 8.72
CA THR A 5 0.72 -9.28 7.81
C THR A 5 0.96 -8.84 6.37
N GLY A 6 1.18 -9.79 5.48
CA GLY A 6 1.59 -9.46 4.10
C GLY A 6 2.98 -8.83 4.01
N GLY A 7 3.82 -9.08 5.01
CA GLY A 7 5.17 -8.51 5.11
C GLY A 7 6.11 -8.94 3.99
N SER A 8 5.84 -10.05 3.32
CA SER A 8 6.60 -10.49 2.13
C SER A 8 6.16 -9.82 0.82
N GLY A 9 5.11 -9.00 0.89
CA GLY A 9 4.55 -8.28 -0.26
C GLY A 9 5.33 -7.03 -0.65
N PHE A 10 4.83 -6.32 -1.66
CA PHE A 10 5.41 -5.09 -2.22
C PHE A 10 5.70 -4.02 -1.15
N ILE A 11 4.65 -3.47 -0.53
CA ILE A 11 4.79 -2.42 0.50
C ILE A 11 5.31 -3.04 1.79
N GLY A 12 4.83 -4.24 2.16
CA GLY A 12 5.18 -4.91 3.41
C GLY A 12 6.68 -5.15 3.56
N SER A 13 7.36 -5.57 2.50
CA SER A 13 8.81 -5.81 2.54
C SER A 13 9.62 -4.54 2.83
N GLN A 14 9.18 -3.39 2.36
CA GLN A 14 9.83 -2.10 2.64
C GLN A 14 9.59 -1.66 4.09
N ILE A 15 8.40 -1.91 4.63
CA ILE A 15 8.08 -1.64 6.04
C ILE A 15 8.90 -2.54 6.95
N VAL A 16 8.97 -3.84 6.66
CA VAL A 16 9.80 -4.80 7.42
C VAL A 16 11.25 -4.33 7.48
N LYS A 17 11.86 -4.03 6.33
CA LYS A 17 13.23 -3.49 6.27
C LYS A 17 13.40 -2.19 7.08
N SER A 18 12.42 -1.30 7.00
CA SER A 18 12.46 -0.01 7.71
C SER A 18 12.31 -0.17 9.23
N LEU A 19 11.48 -1.11 9.71
CA LEU A 19 11.36 -1.43 11.13
C LEU A 19 12.65 -2.06 11.67
N LEU A 20 13.24 -3.01 10.93
CA LEU A 20 14.53 -3.63 11.27
C LEU A 20 15.67 -2.62 11.30
N ALA A 21 15.69 -1.63 10.40
CA ALA A 21 16.67 -0.54 10.40
C ALA A 21 16.56 0.36 11.64
N LYS A 22 15.37 0.41 12.27
CA LYS A 22 15.13 1.08 13.56
C LYS A 22 15.39 0.16 14.79
N GLY A 23 16.00 -1.00 14.58
CA GLY A 23 16.31 -1.95 15.66
C GLY A 23 15.10 -2.68 16.23
N LYS A 24 13.98 -2.71 15.52
CA LYS A 24 12.76 -3.39 15.98
C LYS A 24 12.76 -4.85 15.57
N LYS A 25 12.24 -5.71 16.43
CA LYS A 25 11.98 -7.13 16.12
C LYS A 25 10.68 -7.24 15.34
N VAL A 26 10.68 -8.05 14.28
CA VAL A 26 9.55 -8.17 13.34
C VAL A 26 9.19 -9.64 13.13
N VAL A 27 7.89 -9.92 13.26
CA VAL A 27 7.26 -11.17 12.81
C VAL A 27 6.56 -10.90 11.50
N VAL A 28 6.86 -11.69 10.48
CA VAL A 28 6.17 -11.66 9.18
C VAL A 28 5.11 -12.75 9.15
N TYR A 29 3.84 -12.36 9.14
CA TYR A 29 2.71 -13.29 9.00
C TYR A 29 2.23 -13.28 7.54
N ASP A 30 2.37 -14.41 6.86
CA ASP A 30 2.02 -14.53 5.44
C ASP A 30 1.64 -15.97 5.07
N ARG A 31 0.82 -16.15 4.02
CA ARG A 31 0.36 -17.47 3.57
C ARG A 31 1.46 -18.37 3.01
N GLY A 32 2.59 -17.79 2.65
CA GLY A 32 3.66 -18.42 1.90
C GLY A 32 3.99 -17.63 0.65
N LEU A 33 5.16 -17.80 0.10
CA LEU A 33 5.93 -16.73 -0.50
C LEU A 33 6.07 -16.82 -2.01
N PRO A 34 5.26 -16.11 -2.80
CA PRO A 34 5.64 -15.90 -4.20
C PRO A 34 6.89 -14.99 -4.32
N LYS A 35 7.24 -14.22 -3.26
CA LYS A 35 8.25 -13.14 -3.33
C LYS A 35 9.20 -13.12 -2.12
N ALA A 36 9.59 -14.28 -1.61
CA ALA A 36 10.59 -14.42 -0.54
C ALA A 36 11.87 -13.60 -0.81
N HIS A 37 12.26 -13.43 -2.08
CA HIS A 37 13.45 -12.69 -2.47
C HIS A 37 13.44 -11.22 -2.01
N LEU A 38 12.28 -10.58 -1.82
CA LEU A 38 12.21 -9.20 -1.34
C LEU A 38 12.74 -9.03 0.09
N LEU A 39 12.67 -10.08 0.90
CA LEU A 39 13.19 -10.10 2.27
C LEU A 39 14.50 -10.87 2.40
N ALA A 40 15.01 -11.50 1.33
CA ALA A 40 16.26 -12.26 1.39
C ALA A 40 17.44 -11.52 2.06
N PRO A 41 17.62 -10.19 1.88
CA PRO A 41 18.70 -9.47 2.54
C PRO A 41 18.56 -9.33 4.06
N VAL A 42 17.41 -9.67 4.62
CA VAL A 42 17.09 -9.51 6.06
C VAL A 42 16.44 -10.76 6.66
N GLU A 43 16.53 -11.88 5.96
CA GLU A 43 15.86 -13.13 6.31
C GLU A 43 16.25 -13.66 7.69
N ASP A 44 17.52 -13.53 8.05
CA ASP A 44 18.10 -13.92 9.33
C ASP A 44 17.69 -13.01 10.51
N ARG A 45 17.00 -11.91 10.22
CA ARG A 45 16.61 -10.88 11.20
C ARG A 45 15.11 -10.83 11.46
N ILE A 46 14.34 -11.70 10.82
CA ILE A 46 12.87 -11.75 10.95
C ILE A 46 12.42 -13.10 11.45
N GLU A 47 11.32 -13.11 12.18
CA GLU A 47 10.58 -14.32 12.47
C GLU A 47 9.45 -14.49 11.45
N ARG A 48 9.14 -15.74 11.09
CA ARG A 48 8.09 -16.05 10.12
C ARG A 48 7.04 -16.95 10.71
N VAL A 49 5.78 -16.53 10.53
CA VAL A 49 4.62 -17.36 10.79
C VAL A 49 3.85 -17.53 9.48
N LYS A 50 3.72 -18.77 9.03
CA LYS A 50 2.86 -19.10 7.88
C LYS A 50 1.42 -19.22 8.34
N GLY A 51 0.52 -18.42 7.78
CA GLY A 51 -0.90 -18.47 8.10
C GLY A 51 -1.75 -17.67 7.11
N ASP A 52 -3.03 -18.00 7.05
CA ASP A 52 -4.04 -17.25 6.28
C ASP A 52 -4.83 -16.35 7.24
N LEU A 53 -5.25 -15.17 6.77
CA LEU A 53 -6.09 -14.26 7.58
C LEU A 53 -7.44 -14.86 7.98
N THR A 54 -7.88 -15.88 7.24
CA THR A 54 -9.12 -16.61 7.55
C THR A 54 -8.93 -17.71 8.61
N GLU A 55 -7.69 -17.94 9.04
CA GLU A 55 -7.33 -18.91 10.08
C GLU A 55 -7.14 -18.20 11.42
N TRP A 56 -8.24 -18.03 12.12
CA TRP A 56 -8.30 -17.26 13.36
C TRP A 56 -7.29 -17.70 14.43
N GLU A 57 -7.24 -19.00 14.68
CA GLU A 57 -6.40 -19.59 15.74
C GLU A 57 -4.92 -19.36 15.47
N THR A 58 -4.49 -19.53 14.24
CA THR A 58 -3.10 -19.30 13.81
C THR A 58 -2.70 -17.84 13.99
N LEU A 59 -3.60 -16.90 13.64
CA LEU A 59 -3.33 -15.48 13.79
C LEU A 59 -3.25 -15.06 15.25
N LEU A 60 -4.21 -15.49 16.08
CA LEU A 60 -4.24 -15.16 17.50
C LEU A 60 -3.03 -15.77 18.24
N GLY A 61 -2.67 -17.03 17.90
CA GLY A 61 -1.47 -17.69 18.40
C GLY A 61 -0.21 -16.88 18.06
N ALA A 62 -0.03 -16.52 16.80
CA ALA A 62 1.12 -15.72 16.37
C ALA A 62 1.26 -14.39 17.14
N ILE A 63 0.15 -13.72 17.45
CA ILE A 63 0.17 -12.47 18.20
C ILE A 63 0.61 -12.69 19.65
N ARG A 64 0.10 -13.75 20.29
CA ARG A 64 0.40 -14.07 21.70
C ARG A 64 1.80 -14.61 21.90
N ASP A 65 2.20 -15.58 21.07
CA ASP A 65 3.48 -16.29 21.20
C ASP A 65 4.69 -15.35 20.99
N HIS A 66 4.48 -14.28 20.20
CA HIS A 66 5.52 -13.29 19.92
C HIS A 66 5.36 -11.98 20.71
N GLU A 67 4.46 -11.90 21.68
CA GLU A 67 4.22 -10.70 22.51
C GLU A 67 4.11 -9.42 21.65
N VAL A 68 3.21 -9.45 20.65
CA VAL A 68 3.06 -8.39 19.67
C VAL A 68 2.51 -7.11 20.31
N GLU A 69 3.24 -6.02 20.20
CA GLU A 69 2.85 -4.69 20.71
C GLU A 69 2.07 -3.85 19.69
N ALA A 70 2.36 -4.05 18.39
CA ALA A 70 1.66 -3.38 17.31
C ALA A 70 1.60 -4.26 16.05
N ILE A 71 0.51 -4.11 15.30
CA ILE A 71 0.29 -4.82 14.04
C ILE A 71 0.34 -3.83 12.88
N VAL A 72 1.06 -4.20 11.81
CA VAL A 72 1.00 -3.52 10.51
C VAL A 72 0.31 -4.46 9.52
N HIS A 73 -0.93 -4.15 9.18
CA HIS A 73 -1.77 -5.02 8.37
C HIS A 73 -1.80 -4.59 6.89
N LEU A 74 -1.19 -5.44 6.04
CA LEU A 74 -1.08 -5.22 4.58
C LEU A 74 -1.54 -6.44 3.77
N ALA A 75 -1.77 -7.59 4.42
CA ALA A 75 -2.27 -8.78 3.74
C ALA A 75 -3.68 -8.51 3.21
N TYR A 76 -3.87 -8.74 1.91
CA TYR A 76 -5.13 -8.43 1.23
C TYR A 76 -5.24 -9.22 -0.08
N TYR A 77 -6.43 -9.68 -0.43
CA TYR A 77 -6.70 -10.23 -1.76
C TYR A 77 -6.91 -9.07 -2.72
N ARG A 78 -5.87 -8.71 -3.45
CA ARG A 78 -5.71 -7.38 -4.01
C ARG A 78 -6.04 -7.23 -5.49
N ASP A 79 -6.00 -8.31 -6.26
CA ASP A 79 -6.27 -8.25 -7.68
C ASP A 79 -7.76 -7.89 -7.92
N ILE A 80 -8.01 -6.65 -8.36
CA ILE A 80 -9.36 -6.11 -8.54
C ILE A 80 -10.14 -6.90 -9.60
N VAL A 81 -9.46 -7.38 -10.65
CA VAL A 81 -10.09 -8.17 -11.71
C VAL A 81 -10.51 -9.54 -11.16
N GLU A 82 -9.63 -10.20 -10.42
CA GLU A 82 -9.94 -11.47 -9.79
C GLU A 82 -10.97 -11.36 -8.66
N GLN A 83 -10.99 -10.25 -7.93
CA GLN A 83 -12.03 -9.98 -6.94
C GLN A 83 -13.44 -9.91 -7.58
N ALA A 84 -13.55 -9.27 -8.73
CA ALA A 84 -14.82 -9.18 -9.44
C ALA A 84 -15.33 -10.57 -9.88
N LYS A 85 -14.42 -11.50 -10.20
CA LYS A 85 -14.76 -12.90 -10.56
C LYS A 85 -15.04 -13.78 -9.33
N GLN A 86 -14.46 -13.46 -8.18
CA GLN A 86 -14.53 -14.24 -6.94
C GLN A 86 -14.94 -13.37 -5.75
N PRO A 87 -16.13 -12.74 -5.78
CA PRO A 87 -16.52 -11.73 -4.79
C PRO A 87 -16.61 -12.29 -3.37
N LEU A 88 -17.14 -13.50 -3.19
CA LEU A 88 -17.21 -14.16 -1.88
C LEU A 88 -15.82 -14.39 -1.28
N ARG A 89 -14.87 -14.86 -2.09
CA ARG A 89 -13.49 -15.07 -1.66
C ARG A 89 -12.84 -13.73 -1.29
N ALA A 90 -13.07 -12.71 -2.08
CA ALA A 90 -12.56 -11.36 -1.83
C ALA A 90 -13.06 -10.83 -0.47
N THR A 91 -14.36 -10.86 -0.24
CA THR A 91 -14.97 -10.40 1.01
C THR A 91 -14.51 -11.22 2.22
N ARG A 92 -14.41 -12.55 2.07
CA ARG A 92 -13.91 -13.42 3.14
C ARG A 92 -12.48 -13.06 3.56
N ILE A 93 -11.58 -12.86 2.60
CA ILE A 93 -10.17 -12.55 2.92
C ILE A 93 -10.03 -11.09 3.38
N ASN A 94 -10.68 -10.17 2.69
CA ASN A 94 -10.50 -8.73 2.91
C ASN A 94 -11.25 -8.25 4.15
N CYS A 95 -12.56 -8.46 4.20
CA CYS A 95 -13.38 -7.95 5.30
C CYS A 95 -13.29 -8.85 6.55
N LEU A 96 -13.56 -10.16 6.42
CA LEU A 96 -13.48 -11.06 7.56
C LEU A 96 -12.04 -11.22 8.06
N GLY A 97 -11.06 -11.31 7.14
CA GLY A 97 -9.65 -11.38 7.53
C GLY A 97 -9.19 -10.14 8.31
N PHE A 98 -9.62 -8.94 7.92
CA PHE A 98 -9.31 -7.74 8.69
C PHE A 98 -10.05 -7.71 10.04
N HIS A 99 -11.29 -8.19 10.08
CA HIS A 99 -12.02 -8.35 11.35
C HIS A 99 -11.26 -9.28 12.31
N HIS A 100 -10.73 -10.40 11.82
CA HIS A 100 -9.86 -11.28 12.62
C HIS A 100 -8.64 -10.54 13.16
N VAL A 101 -7.99 -9.70 12.37
CA VAL A 101 -6.84 -8.91 12.83
C VAL A 101 -7.21 -7.98 13.98
N LEU A 102 -8.31 -7.24 13.86
CA LEU A 102 -8.76 -6.31 14.89
C LEU A 102 -9.19 -7.03 16.17
N GLU A 103 -9.94 -8.14 16.05
CA GLU A 103 -10.40 -8.90 17.20
C GLU A 103 -9.25 -9.63 17.91
N ALA A 104 -8.30 -10.21 17.14
CA ALA A 104 -7.11 -10.82 17.71
C ALA A 104 -6.24 -9.78 18.44
N ALA A 105 -6.09 -8.59 17.86
CA ALA A 105 -5.40 -7.47 18.50
C ALA A 105 -6.06 -7.09 19.84
N ARG A 106 -7.38 -6.94 19.85
CA ARG A 106 -8.15 -6.62 21.07
C ARG A 106 -7.98 -7.69 22.17
N LEU A 107 -8.17 -8.96 21.81
CA LEU A 107 -8.09 -10.08 22.77
C LEU A 107 -6.68 -10.36 23.28
N ALA A 108 -5.65 -10.00 22.51
CA ALA A 108 -4.26 -10.14 22.93
C ALA A 108 -3.70 -8.87 23.60
N GLY A 109 -4.48 -7.80 23.73
CA GLY A 109 -4.04 -6.54 24.34
C GLY A 109 -3.04 -5.75 23.51
N VAL A 110 -3.05 -5.95 22.17
CA VAL A 110 -2.23 -5.14 21.26
C VAL A 110 -2.68 -3.69 21.33
N LYS A 111 -1.74 -2.77 21.41
CA LYS A 111 -2.05 -1.34 21.61
C LYS A 111 -2.52 -0.65 20.34
N ARG A 112 -1.96 -1.03 19.17
CA ARG A 112 -2.14 -0.30 17.92
C ARG A 112 -2.18 -1.22 16.71
N VAL A 113 -3.10 -0.94 15.80
CA VAL A 113 -3.18 -1.58 14.47
C VAL A 113 -3.06 -0.50 13.39
N ILE A 114 -1.96 -0.52 12.63
CA ILE A 114 -1.75 0.32 11.46
C ILE A 114 -2.12 -0.52 10.23
N TRP A 115 -2.92 0.02 9.33
CA TRP A 115 -3.42 -0.80 8.23
C TRP A 115 -3.57 -0.02 6.92
N ALA A 116 -3.54 -0.75 5.80
CA ALA A 116 -3.66 -0.17 4.48
C ALA A 116 -5.13 -0.03 4.08
N SER A 117 -5.66 1.20 4.11
CA SER A 117 -6.82 1.60 3.33
C SER A 117 -6.37 1.95 1.88
N SER A 118 -7.12 2.74 1.16
CA SER A 118 -6.82 3.11 -0.22
C SER A 118 -7.63 4.33 -0.63
N THR A 119 -7.13 5.14 -1.56
CA THR A 119 -7.94 6.15 -2.25
C THR A 119 -9.07 5.57 -3.11
N ALA A 120 -9.10 4.25 -3.30
CA ALA A 120 -10.23 3.57 -3.94
C ALA A 120 -11.54 3.63 -3.13
N VAL A 121 -11.52 4.12 -1.90
CA VAL A 121 -12.72 4.46 -1.11
C VAL A 121 -13.47 5.63 -1.73
N TYR A 122 -12.77 6.53 -2.42
CA TYR A 122 -13.37 7.59 -3.21
C TYR A 122 -13.94 7.02 -4.51
N GLY A 123 -14.90 7.69 -5.06
CA GLY A 123 -15.50 7.32 -6.34
C GLY A 123 -14.90 8.09 -7.50
N LEU A 124 -15.75 8.39 -8.47
CA LEU A 124 -15.36 9.15 -9.66
C LEU A 124 -14.91 10.57 -9.30
N PRO A 125 -13.90 11.11 -9.98
CA PRO A 125 -13.31 12.40 -9.63
C PRO A 125 -14.29 13.57 -9.73
N GLU A 126 -15.27 13.51 -10.63
CA GLU A 126 -16.31 14.53 -10.81
C GLU A 126 -17.25 14.69 -9.62
N LEU A 127 -17.21 13.78 -8.67
CA LEU A 127 -17.98 13.87 -7.42
C LEU A 127 -17.32 14.75 -6.36
N TYR A 128 -16.10 15.22 -6.61
CA TYR A 128 -15.29 15.91 -5.61
C TYR A 128 -14.71 17.21 -6.15
N THR A 129 -14.53 18.17 -5.24
CA THR A 129 -13.67 19.33 -5.46
C THR A 129 -12.28 19.03 -4.88
N GLU A 130 -11.25 19.05 -5.71
CA GLU A 130 -9.87 18.84 -5.27
C GLU A 130 -9.28 20.10 -4.59
N PRO A 131 -8.41 19.95 -3.58
CA PRO A 131 -7.91 18.69 -3.03
C PRO A 131 -8.93 18.02 -2.10
N VAL A 132 -9.09 16.71 -2.22
CA VAL A 132 -10.07 15.91 -1.46
C VAL A 132 -9.49 15.52 -0.09
N ASN A 133 -10.17 15.87 0.98
CA ASN A 133 -9.81 15.48 2.34
C ASN A 133 -10.50 14.17 2.79
N GLU A 134 -10.14 13.69 3.98
CA GLU A 134 -10.63 12.43 4.52
C GLU A 134 -12.11 12.45 4.95
N ASP A 135 -12.70 13.64 5.13
CA ASP A 135 -14.12 13.81 5.50
C ASP A 135 -15.05 13.77 4.27
N ALA A 136 -14.47 13.78 3.06
CA ALA A 136 -15.25 13.65 1.84
C ALA A 136 -15.99 12.30 1.79
N PRO A 137 -17.23 12.25 1.26
CA PRO A 137 -18.01 11.02 1.19
C PRO A 137 -17.27 9.91 0.45
N CYS A 138 -17.25 8.70 1.02
CA CYS A 138 -16.74 7.51 0.34
C CYS A 138 -17.81 6.98 -0.63
N GLN A 139 -17.49 6.91 -1.92
CA GLN A 139 -18.40 6.44 -2.99
C GLN A 139 -17.68 5.45 -3.93
N PRO A 140 -17.20 4.31 -3.41
CA PRO A 140 -16.39 3.37 -4.17
C PRO A 140 -17.14 2.79 -5.36
N ILE A 141 -16.44 2.65 -6.49
CA ILE A 141 -16.99 2.05 -7.73
C ILE A 141 -16.50 0.61 -7.96
N THR A 142 -15.73 0.06 -7.03
CA THR A 142 -15.20 -1.30 -7.11
C THR A 142 -15.45 -2.06 -5.82
N LEU A 143 -15.54 -3.40 -5.90
CA LEU A 143 -15.62 -4.25 -4.71
C LEU A 143 -14.43 -4.03 -3.76
N TYR A 144 -13.23 -3.83 -4.33
CA TYR A 144 -12.03 -3.49 -3.55
C TYR A 144 -12.23 -2.23 -2.72
N GLY A 145 -12.71 -1.15 -3.34
CA GLY A 145 -12.99 0.11 -2.64
C GLY A 145 -14.10 -0.05 -1.60
N ALA A 146 -15.17 -0.79 -1.90
CA ALA A 146 -16.25 -1.08 -0.96
C ALA A 146 -15.76 -1.86 0.27
N CYS A 147 -14.89 -2.86 0.07
CA CYS A 147 -14.26 -3.58 1.18
C CYS A 147 -13.39 -2.61 2.04
N LYS A 148 -12.67 -1.67 1.41
CA LYS A 148 -11.88 -0.67 2.15
C LYS A 148 -12.75 0.28 2.97
N VAL A 149 -13.91 0.69 2.45
CA VAL A 149 -14.89 1.47 3.22
C VAL A 149 -15.40 0.67 4.42
N TYR A 150 -15.75 -0.61 4.22
CA TYR A 150 -16.14 -1.49 5.32
C TYR A 150 -15.03 -1.59 6.38
N ASP A 151 -13.79 -1.79 5.97
CA ASP A 151 -12.63 -1.88 6.87
C ASP A 151 -12.46 -0.60 7.70
N GLU A 152 -12.68 0.58 7.09
CA GLU A 152 -12.61 1.87 7.80
C GLU A 152 -13.69 2.01 8.88
N TYR A 153 -14.93 1.65 8.57
CA TYR A 153 -16.01 1.63 9.56
C TYR A 153 -15.73 0.66 10.70
N LEU A 154 -15.25 -0.53 10.37
CA LEU A 154 -14.91 -1.54 11.35
C LEU A 154 -13.77 -1.08 12.27
N ALA A 155 -12.71 -0.51 11.72
CA ALA A 155 -11.59 0.04 12.49
C ALA A 155 -12.04 1.15 13.44
N GLN A 156 -12.90 2.08 12.97
CA GLN A 156 -13.49 3.12 13.80
C GLN A 156 -14.36 2.54 14.93
N HIS A 157 -15.13 1.49 14.66
CA HIS A 157 -15.90 0.79 15.67
C HIS A 157 -15.00 0.24 16.78
N TYR A 158 -13.94 -0.49 16.41
CA TYR A 158 -13.00 -1.03 17.40
C TYR A 158 -12.28 0.07 18.20
N SER A 159 -11.97 1.19 17.56
CA SER A 159 -11.37 2.33 18.26
C SER A 159 -12.31 2.94 19.28
N ARG A 160 -13.58 3.15 18.90
CA ARG A 160 -14.58 3.80 19.75
C ARG A 160 -15.07 2.90 20.89
N GLU A 161 -15.40 1.63 20.59
CA GLU A 161 -16.04 0.74 21.55
C GLU A 161 -15.04 0.03 22.46
N PHE A 162 -13.83 -0.26 21.95
CA PHE A 162 -12.86 -1.07 22.68
C PHE A 162 -11.56 -0.32 22.98
N GLY A 163 -11.41 0.91 22.53
CA GLY A 163 -10.20 1.70 22.76
C GLY A 163 -8.96 1.20 22.01
N LEU A 164 -9.12 0.31 21.03
CA LEU A 164 -8.03 -0.14 20.19
C LEU A 164 -7.60 0.99 19.25
N GLU A 165 -6.36 1.46 19.35
CA GLU A 165 -5.88 2.51 18.46
C GLU A 165 -5.69 1.97 17.04
N THR A 166 -6.44 2.52 16.08
CA THR A 166 -6.37 2.11 14.67
C THR A 166 -5.96 3.28 13.79
N ILE A 167 -5.00 3.05 12.88
CA ILE A 167 -4.48 4.04 11.94
C ILE A 167 -4.55 3.50 10.52
N GLY A 168 -5.55 3.95 9.77
CA GLY A 168 -5.74 3.60 8.36
C GLY A 168 -5.05 4.60 7.45
N LEU A 169 -4.24 4.12 6.51
CA LEU A 169 -3.56 4.96 5.54
C LEU A 169 -4.16 4.73 4.15
N ARG A 170 -4.56 5.80 3.45
CA ARG A 170 -5.10 5.79 2.09
C ARG A 170 -4.03 6.17 1.07
N PRO A 171 -3.12 5.27 0.67
CA PRO A 171 -2.20 5.57 -0.42
C PRO A 171 -2.93 5.67 -1.75
N ALA A 172 -2.45 6.55 -2.64
CA ALA A 172 -2.86 6.63 -4.02
C ALA A 172 -2.11 5.57 -4.87
N ILE A 173 -1.62 5.89 -6.07
CA ILE A 173 -0.94 4.92 -6.92
C ILE A 173 0.51 4.75 -6.46
N VAL A 174 0.78 3.64 -5.79
CA VAL A 174 2.12 3.31 -5.30
C VAL A 174 2.93 2.63 -6.39
N TYR A 175 4.15 3.11 -6.67
CA TYR A 175 5.10 2.52 -7.59
C TYR A 175 6.47 2.29 -6.92
N GLY A 176 7.31 1.46 -7.51
CA GLY A 176 8.66 1.17 -7.00
C GLY A 176 8.99 -0.32 -7.00
N GLU A 177 10.15 -0.63 -6.46
CA GLU A 177 10.69 -1.99 -6.42
C GLU A 177 9.81 -2.95 -5.62
N GLY A 178 9.71 -4.16 -6.14
CA GLY A 178 8.88 -5.20 -5.54
C GLY A 178 7.42 -5.20 -5.99
N ARG A 179 6.98 -4.21 -6.80
CA ARG A 179 5.64 -4.22 -7.39
C ARG A 179 5.56 -5.31 -8.45
N TRP A 180 4.72 -6.32 -8.23
CA TRP A 180 4.64 -7.49 -9.10
C TRP A 180 3.28 -7.73 -9.72
N TYR A 181 2.24 -7.10 -9.19
CA TYR A 181 0.87 -7.38 -9.60
C TYR A 181 0.47 -6.56 -10.83
N SER A 182 -0.37 -7.18 -11.64
CA SER A 182 -1.07 -6.61 -12.78
C SER A 182 -2.42 -6.00 -12.36
N GLY A 183 -3.23 -5.60 -13.31
CA GLY A 183 -4.56 -5.04 -13.11
C GLY A 183 -4.61 -3.56 -13.48
N HIS A 184 -5.63 -2.84 -13.03
CA HIS A 184 -5.97 -1.48 -13.47
C HIS A 184 -4.83 -0.44 -13.39
N SER A 185 -3.84 -0.67 -12.53
CA SER A 185 -2.66 0.20 -12.40
C SER A 185 -1.35 -0.53 -12.75
N SER A 186 -1.40 -1.50 -13.68
CA SER A 186 -0.20 -2.23 -14.12
C SER A 186 0.86 -1.32 -14.72
N PHE A 187 0.45 -0.21 -15.35
CA PHE A 187 1.36 0.81 -15.88
C PHE A 187 2.40 1.27 -14.83
N ALA A 188 2.03 1.35 -13.57
CA ALA A 188 2.94 1.72 -12.47
C ALA A 188 4.05 0.68 -12.18
N ARG A 189 4.14 -0.38 -12.97
CA ARG A 189 5.21 -1.38 -13.03
C ARG A 189 5.72 -1.55 -14.44
N ASP A 190 4.82 -1.78 -15.39
CA ASP A 190 5.16 -2.28 -16.73
C ASP A 190 5.96 -1.25 -17.53
N LEU A 191 5.68 0.05 -17.38
CA LEU A 191 6.46 1.13 -17.99
C LEU A 191 7.95 1.05 -17.61
N PHE A 192 8.24 0.81 -16.35
CA PHE A 192 9.61 0.77 -15.82
C PHE A 192 10.33 -0.52 -16.18
N VAL A 193 9.65 -1.66 -16.00
CA VAL A 193 10.23 -2.98 -16.33
C VAL A 193 10.51 -3.09 -17.82
N ASN A 194 9.57 -2.68 -18.67
CA ASN A 194 9.75 -2.75 -20.12
C ASN A 194 10.86 -1.80 -20.60
N ALA A 195 10.95 -0.59 -20.04
CA ALA A 195 12.03 0.33 -20.36
C ALA A 195 13.42 -0.29 -20.08
N VAL A 196 13.58 -0.90 -18.90
CA VAL A 196 14.86 -1.52 -18.50
C VAL A 196 15.16 -2.80 -19.30
N THR A 197 14.11 -3.60 -19.60
CA THR A 197 14.30 -4.87 -20.35
C THR A 197 14.38 -4.68 -21.86
N GLY A 198 14.07 -3.46 -22.37
CA GLY A 198 14.05 -3.14 -23.80
C GLY A 198 12.78 -3.65 -24.52
N GLN A 199 11.77 -4.04 -23.76
CA GLN A 199 10.48 -4.41 -24.32
C GLN A 199 9.68 -3.16 -24.73
N PRO A 200 8.90 -3.20 -25.84
CA PRO A 200 8.04 -2.09 -26.20
C PRO A 200 6.89 -1.93 -25.21
N SER A 201 6.47 -0.72 -24.98
CA SER A 201 5.26 -0.39 -24.23
C SER A 201 4.31 0.40 -25.09
N VAL A 202 3.02 0.03 -25.07
CA VAL A 202 1.93 0.86 -25.58
C VAL A 202 1.29 1.54 -24.38
N VAL A 203 1.40 2.86 -24.34
CA VAL A 203 0.91 3.70 -23.23
C VAL A 203 -0.45 4.26 -23.62
N HIS A 204 -1.50 3.63 -23.12
CA HIS A 204 -2.85 4.15 -23.25
C HIS A 204 -3.14 5.17 -22.16
N GLU A 205 -4.11 6.06 -22.40
CA GLU A 205 -4.57 7.07 -21.44
C GLU A 205 -3.43 7.97 -20.89
N ALA A 206 -2.46 8.33 -21.76
CA ALA A 206 -1.25 9.03 -21.34
C ALA A 206 -1.50 10.37 -20.63
N ASP A 207 -2.61 11.04 -20.93
CA ASP A 207 -2.96 12.34 -20.35
C ASP A 207 -3.71 12.22 -19.01
N LYS A 208 -3.97 10.99 -18.55
CA LYS A 208 -4.59 10.72 -17.25
C LYS A 208 -3.69 11.21 -16.11
N ARG A 209 -4.24 12.06 -15.24
CA ARG A 209 -3.58 12.49 -14.01
C ARG A 209 -3.55 11.35 -13.00
N VAL A 210 -2.43 11.19 -12.35
CA VAL A 210 -2.19 10.15 -11.33
C VAL A 210 -1.46 10.79 -10.15
N ASN A 211 -1.86 10.45 -8.94
CA ASN A 211 -1.10 10.77 -7.75
C ASN A 211 -0.08 9.65 -7.52
N TRP A 212 1.16 9.91 -7.90
CA TRP A 212 2.29 8.98 -7.84
C TRP A 212 2.94 9.00 -6.47
N ILE A 213 2.95 7.87 -5.77
CA ILE A 213 3.65 7.75 -4.49
C ILE A 213 4.73 6.69 -4.61
N TYR A 214 5.98 7.06 -4.32
CA TYR A 214 7.06 6.08 -4.28
C TYR A 214 6.92 5.16 -3.06
N VAL A 215 7.22 3.88 -3.24
CA VAL A 215 6.99 2.85 -2.20
C VAL A 215 7.70 3.16 -0.87
N HIS A 216 8.86 3.82 -0.93
CA HIS A 216 9.59 4.21 0.28
C HIS A 216 8.85 5.29 1.09
N ASP A 217 8.18 6.24 0.44
CA ASP A 217 7.37 7.25 1.15
C ASP A 217 6.18 6.59 1.83
N VAL A 218 5.53 5.62 1.17
CA VAL A 218 4.45 4.84 1.79
C VAL A 218 5.00 4.05 2.99
N ALA A 219 6.11 3.34 2.84
CA ALA A 219 6.71 2.60 3.95
C ALA A 219 7.06 3.51 5.13
N GLN A 220 7.60 4.71 4.87
CA GLN A 220 7.88 5.70 5.92
C GLN A 220 6.62 6.21 6.61
N ALA A 221 5.50 6.39 5.89
CA ALA A 221 4.22 6.76 6.50
C ALA A 221 3.74 5.69 7.50
N PHE A 222 3.79 4.41 7.12
CA PHE A 222 3.46 3.29 7.99
C PHE A 222 4.39 3.23 9.21
N VAL A 223 5.68 3.39 9.01
CA VAL A 223 6.66 3.37 10.11
C VAL A 223 6.44 4.55 11.05
N LYS A 224 6.16 5.76 10.54
CA LYS A 224 5.83 6.91 11.38
C LYS A 224 4.57 6.66 12.21
N ALA A 225 3.52 6.09 11.60
CA ALA A 225 2.30 5.71 12.30
C ALA A 225 2.53 4.66 13.42
N CYS A 226 3.57 3.83 13.30
CA CYS A 226 3.95 2.90 14.38
C CYS A 226 4.46 3.61 15.64
N PHE A 227 5.05 4.79 15.51
CA PHE A 227 5.79 5.48 16.59
C PHE A 227 5.20 6.82 17.01
N VAL A 228 4.13 7.28 16.40
CA VAL A 228 3.43 8.49 16.85
C VAL A 228 2.83 8.25 18.24
N ASP A 229 2.91 9.26 19.12
CA ASP A 229 2.41 9.10 20.51
C ASP A 229 0.89 8.89 20.51
N ARG A 230 0.14 9.72 19.82
CA ARG A 230 -1.31 9.66 19.72
C ARG A 230 -1.80 10.31 18.43
N VAL A 231 -2.86 9.76 17.87
CA VAL A 231 -3.61 10.37 16.76
C VAL A 231 -5.02 10.75 17.21
N VAL A 232 -5.57 11.79 16.58
CA VAL A 232 -6.97 12.22 16.79
C VAL A 232 -7.87 11.52 15.78
N HIS A 233 -7.38 11.31 14.56
CA HIS A 233 -8.15 10.70 13.48
C HIS A 233 -7.69 9.26 13.21
N CYS A 234 -8.64 8.45 12.73
CA CYS A 234 -8.37 7.02 12.42
C CYS A 234 -7.94 6.79 10.98
N VAL A 235 -8.06 7.78 10.08
CA VAL A 235 -7.79 7.61 8.64
C VAL A 235 -7.05 8.82 8.10
N PHE A 236 -6.07 8.56 7.19
CA PHE A 236 -5.16 9.55 6.66
C PHE A 236 -4.90 9.34 5.17
N ASN A 237 -5.11 10.39 4.37
CA ASN A 237 -4.69 10.40 2.97
C ASN A 237 -3.16 10.46 2.87
N LEU A 238 -2.60 9.64 2.00
CA LEU A 238 -1.20 9.77 1.60
C LEU A 238 -1.12 10.36 0.19
N HIS A 239 -0.38 11.43 0.08
CA HIS A 239 -0.16 12.15 -1.17
C HIS A 239 1.31 12.03 -1.59
N GLY A 240 1.55 11.91 -2.89
CA GLY A 240 2.88 11.99 -3.50
C GLY A 240 2.97 13.19 -4.45
N GLN A 241 3.17 12.93 -5.73
CA GLN A 241 3.15 13.98 -6.74
C GLN A 241 2.06 13.69 -7.80
N VAL A 242 1.19 14.69 -8.04
CA VAL A 242 0.23 14.60 -9.15
C VAL A 242 0.94 14.93 -10.45
N ALA A 243 0.90 14.01 -11.40
CA ALA A 243 1.45 14.14 -12.74
C ALA A 243 0.70 13.21 -13.70
N THR A 244 0.76 13.49 -14.99
CA THR A 244 0.19 12.60 -16.00
C THR A 244 1.04 11.35 -16.20
N ILE A 245 0.47 10.30 -16.80
CA ILE A 245 1.26 9.13 -17.22
C ILE A 245 2.30 9.57 -18.25
N ARG A 246 1.97 10.53 -19.14
CA ARG A 246 2.88 11.14 -20.12
C ARG A 246 4.11 11.77 -19.44
N ASP A 247 3.94 12.49 -18.33
CA ASP A 247 5.07 13.07 -17.59
C ASP A 247 6.02 11.99 -17.06
N ALA A 248 5.45 10.90 -16.51
CA ALA A 248 6.25 9.76 -16.05
C ALA A 248 7.01 9.10 -17.22
N VAL A 249 6.36 8.90 -18.36
CA VAL A 249 6.98 8.36 -19.59
C VAL A 249 8.10 9.28 -20.07
N GLY A 250 7.88 10.61 -20.07
CA GLY A 250 8.91 11.59 -20.42
C GLY A 250 10.18 11.43 -19.59
N VAL A 251 10.02 11.33 -18.26
CA VAL A 251 11.15 11.11 -17.35
C VAL A 251 11.83 9.75 -17.62
N ILE A 252 11.07 8.69 -17.91
CA ILE A 252 11.65 7.37 -18.23
C ILE A 252 12.48 7.44 -19.51
N MET A 253 11.97 8.09 -20.58
CA MET A 253 12.66 8.21 -21.85
C MET A 253 13.91 9.09 -21.77
N GLU A 254 13.90 10.13 -20.95
CA GLU A 254 15.11 10.91 -20.66
C GLU A 254 16.20 10.08 -19.96
N LEU A 255 15.83 9.23 -19.00
CA LEU A 255 16.76 8.40 -18.22
C LEU A 255 17.18 7.12 -18.98
N ILE A 256 16.34 6.63 -19.88
CA ILE A 256 16.58 5.46 -20.74
C ILE A 256 16.20 5.83 -22.18
N PRO A 257 17.09 6.51 -22.94
CA PRO A 257 16.78 6.93 -24.31
C PRO A 257 16.45 5.78 -25.28
N ALA A 258 16.87 4.56 -24.95
CA ALA A 258 16.57 3.36 -25.73
C ALA A 258 15.17 2.76 -25.43
N ALA A 259 14.41 3.32 -24.49
CA ALA A 259 13.07 2.87 -24.18
C ALA A 259 12.12 3.08 -25.37
N ARG A 260 11.37 2.04 -25.73
CA ARG A 260 10.43 2.06 -26.85
C ARG A 260 9.00 2.27 -26.30
N MET A 261 8.50 3.49 -26.40
CA MET A 261 7.19 3.89 -25.86
C MET A 261 6.32 4.44 -26.99
N GLU A 262 5.21 3.77 -27.29
CA GLU A 262 4.17 4.29 -28.18
C GLU A 262 3.10 4.95 -27.29
N ILE A 263 2.84 6.24 -27.49
CA ILE A 263 2.06 7.05 -26.56
C ILE A 263 0.73 7.48 -27.20
N HIS A 264 -0.38 6.99 -26.62
CA HIS A 264 -1.73 7.40 -26.99
C HIS A 264 -2.28 8.32 -25.91
N GLY A 265 -2.77 9.49 -26.33
CA GLY A 265 -3.37 10.50 -25.45
C GLY A 265 -4.74 10.10 -24.89
N GLY A 266 -5.35 11.04 -24.17
CA GLY A 266 -6.64 10.87 -23.49
C GLY A 266 -6.52 10.15 -22.16
N GLY A 267 -7.66 9.66 -21.68
CA GLY A 267 -7.79 8.97 -20.40
C GLY A 267 -8.63 9.75 -19.40
N LYS A 268 -9.45 9.02 -18.64
CA LYS A 268 -10.22 9.57 -17.53
C LYS A 268 -9.62 9.09 -16.20
N GLU A 269 -9.60 9.98 -15.24
CA GLU A 269 -9.21 9.63 -13.87
C GLU A 269 -10.19 8.59 -13.29
N SER A 270 -9.68 7.66 -12.53
CA SER A 270 -10.49 6.62 -11.87
C SER A 270 -10.80 6.95 -10.40
N GLY A 271 -10.44 8.16 -9.97
CA GLY A 271 -10.63 8.74 -8.66
C GLY A 271 -9.90 10.07 -8.58
N PRO A 272 -10.10 10.87 -7.53
CA PRO A 272 -9.44 12.17 -7.37
C PRO A 272 -7.92 12.01 -7.32
N ALA A 273 -7.21 12.81 -8.12
CA ALA A 273 -5.75 12.82 -8.12
C ALA A 273 -5.19 13.77 -7.05
N GLY A 274 -5.84 14.91 -6.84
CA GLY A 274 -5.48 15.88 -5.80
C GLY A 274 -6.08 15.48 -4.45
N LEU A 275 -5.23 15.20 -3.48
CA LEU A 275 -5.63 14.84 -2.12
C LEU A 275 -5.11 15.87 -1.12
N ASP A 276 -5.95 16.27 -0.17
CA ASP A 276 -5.49 16.93 1.04
C ASP A 276 -4.89 15.87 1.99
N TRP A 277 -3.66 16.09 2.39
CA TRP A 277 -2.88 15.23 3.28
C TRP A 277 -2.43 15.94 4.55
N SER A 278 -3.05 17.07 4.84
CA SER A 278 -2.71 17.93 5.98
C SER A 278 -2.83 17.18 7.31
N ARG A 279 -3.79 16.24 7.45
CA ARG A 279 -3.89 15.37 8.63
C ARG A 279 -2.67 14.48 8.78
N ALA A 280 -2.24 13.79 7.73
CA ALA A 280 -1.06 12.92 7.76
C ALA A 280 0.21 13.71 8.08
N ARG A 281 0.32 14.92 7.55
CA ARG A 281 1.42 15.84 7.87
C ARG A 281 1.43 16.24 9.35
N LYS A 282 0.27 16.68 9.85
CA LYS A 282 0.14 17.21 11.24
C LYS A 282 0.28 16.12 12.29
N GLU A 283 -0.39 14.97 12.10
CA GLU A 283 -0.49 13.96 13.15
C GLU A 283 0.56 12.86 13.02
N LEU A 284 0.98 12.51 11.80
CA LEU A 284 1.99 11.47 11.57
C LEU A 284 3.36 12.04 11.22
N GLY A 285 3.46 13.35 10.97
CA GLY A 285 4.68 13.97 10.45
C GLY A 285 5.05 13.45 9.05
N TYR A 286 4.04 12.96 8.28
CA TYR A 286 4.27 12.47 6.94
C TYR A 286 4.60 13.62 6.00
N GLU A 287 5.68 13.47 5.24
CA GLU A 287 6.01 14.30 4.08
C GLU A 287 6.65 13.39 3.02
N PRO A 288 6.16 13.40 1.78
CA PRO A 288 6.77 12.63 0.71
C PRO A 288 8.14 13.20 0.39
N ALA A 289 9.16 12.35 0.43
CA ALA A 289 10.55 12.73 0.15
C ALA A 289 10.91 12.56 -1.33
N PHE A 290 10.09 11.82 -2.09
CA PHE A 290 10.33 11.49 -3.48
C PHE A 290 9.35 12.20 -4.41
N GLY A 291 9.81 13.25 -5.11
CA GLY A 291 9.12 13.71 -6.30
C GLY A 291 9.22 12.66 -7.42
N LEU A 292 8.37 12.80 -8.45
CA LEU A 292 8.24 11.83 -9.54
C LEU A 292 9.60 11.46 -10.16
N ARG A 293 10.39 12.45 -10.57
CA ARG A 293 11.70 12.22 -11.20
C ARG A 293 12.67 11.43 -10.30
N ARG A 294 12.77 11.81 -9.03
CA ARG A 294 13.67 11.14 -8.08
C ARG A 294 13.25 9.69 -7.84
N GLY A 295 11.95 9.46 -7.64
CA GLY A 295 11.44 8.10 -7.43
C GLY A 295 11.62 7.21 -8.66
N ILE A 296 11.35 7.75 -9.87
CA ILE A 296 11.59 7.06 -11.14
C ILE A 296 13.07 6.71 -11.30
N SER A 297 13.98 7.67 -11.09
CA SER A 297 15.43 7.42 -11.22
C SER A 297 15.88 6.27 -10.29
N GLN A 298 15.51 6.34 -9.01
CA GLN A 298 15.87 5.30 -8.06
C GLN A 298 15.29 3.92 -8.45
N TYR A 299 14.03 3.87 -8.88
CA TYR A 299 13.41 2.60 -9.28
C TYR A 299 14.09 2.00 -10.51
N LEU A 300 14.40 2.80 -11.53
CA LEU A 300 15.09 2.35 -12.72
C LEU A 300 16.50 1.83 -12.41
N GLU A 301 17.25 2.51 -11.53
CA GLU A 301 18.58 2.04 -11.07
C GLU A 301 18.49 0.66 -10.39
N ILE A 302 17.49 0.45 -9.54
CA ILE A 302 17.28 -0.84 -8.86
C ILE A 302 16.99 -1.93 -9.90
N LEU A 303 16.06 -1.70 -10.83
CA LEU A 303 15.73 -2.64 -11.89
C LEU A 303 16.93 -2.97 -12.79
N GLN A 304 17.75 -1.97 -13.13
CA GLN A 304 18.97 -2.19 -13.91
C GLN A 304 20.01 -3.06 -13.17
N ARG A 305 20.15 -2.88 -11.84
CA ARG A 305 21.01 -3.74 -11.01
C ARG A 305 20.48 -5.17 -10.92
N GLU A 306 19.17 -5.35 -10.81
CA GLU A 306 18.53 -6.67 -10.79
C GLU A 306 18.69 -7.41 -12.13
N LYS A 307 18.64 -6.70 -13.25
CA LYS A 307 18.86 -7.27 -14.59
C LYS A 307 20.29 -7.77 -14.83
N ARG A 308 21.28 -7.18 -14.13
CA ARG A 308 22.70 -7.55 -14.27
C ARG A 308 23.11 -8.77 -13.44
N LYS A 309 22.27 -9.21 -12.52
CA LYS A 309 22.44 -10.41 -11.69
C LYS A 309 21.86 -11.63 -12.38
#